data_ccf6d6941e034a907df11e0ef815011b
#
_entry.id   ccf6d6941e034a907df11e0ef815011b
#
_cell.length_a   1.000
_cell.length_b   1.000
_cell.length_c   1.000
_cell.angle_alpha   90.00
_cell.angle_beta   90.00
_cell.angle_gamma   90.00
#
_symmetry.space_group_name_H-M   'P 1'
#
loop_
_entity.id
_entity.type
_entity.pdbx_description
1 polymer ?
#
loop_
_entity_poly.entity_id
_entity_poly.type
_entity_poly.pdbx_seq_one_letter_code
_entity_poly.pdbx_strand_id
1 'polypeptide(L)'
;MVAVSGGIGSGKSSVTASFKSLGALVADADVIAREILEPGRPALAQVAARFGDDLIREDGTLDRAGLARRVFAGEGADERIAALNAITHPAIERRAWEILNAAPAGSLAVYDIPLLVEGDYADRFDAVVIVDAPVE
;
A
#
# COMPACT_ATOMS: atom_id res chain seq x y z
N MET A 1 -0.87 -17.21 -6.24
CA MET A 1 -0.63 -15.94 -5.53
C MET A 1 -0.44 -16.17 -4.05
N VAL A 2 0.50 -15.48 -3.48
CA VAL A 2 0.84 -15.56 -2.05
C VAL A 2 0.78 -14.17 -1.44
N ALA A 3 0.12 -14.02 -0.30
CA ALA A 3 0.17 -12.79 0.48
C ALA A 3 1.22 -12.93 1.58
N VAL A 4 2.01 -11.89 1.77
CA VAL A 4 2.98 -11.79 2.87
C VAL A 4 2.62 -10.60 3.74
N SER A 5 2.45 -10.83 5.02
CA SER A 5 2.11 -9.79 5.99
C SER A 5 3.01 -9.89 7.21
N GLY A 6 3.19 -8.79 7.90
CA GLY A 6 3.99 -8.74 9.12
C GLY A 6 4.18 -7.32 9.60
N GLY A 7 4.52 -7.17 10.87
CA GLY A 7 4.80 -5.87 11.46
C GLY A 7 6.19 -5.35 11.12
N ILE A 8 6.42 -4.09 11.42
CA ILE A 8 7.74 -3.46 11.29
C ILE A 8 8.73 -4.21 12.18
N GLY A 9 9.89 -4.55 11.64
CA GLY A 9 10.92 -5.26 12.35
C GLY A 9 10.71 -6.77 12.48
N SER A 10 9.68 -7.32 11.81
CA SER A 10 9.37 -8.75 11.84
C SER A 10 10.26 -9.62 10.94
N GLY A 11 11.04 -9.01 10.05
CA GLY A 11 11.80 -9.73 9.03
C GLY A 11 11.07 -9.89 7.70
N LYS A 12 9.94 -9.25 7.53
CA LYS A 12 9.14 -9.31 6.30
C LYS A 12 9.93 -8.93 5.06
N SER A 13 10.79 -7.92 5.15
CA SER A 13 11.65 -7.47 4.04
C SER A 13 12.60 -8.57 3.58
N SER A 14 13.15 -9.36 4.50
CA SER A 14 14.03 -10.48 4.18
C SER A 14 13.27 -11.61 3.48
N VAL A 15 12.04 -11.90 3.92
CA VAL A 15 11.17 -12.89 3.30
C VAL A 15 10.80 -12.45 1.87
N THR A 16 10.41 -11.20 1.70
CA THR A 16 10.07 -10.64 0.39
C THR A 16 11.26 -10.68 -0.57
N ALA A 17 12.46 -10.33 -0.08
CA ALA A 17 13.68 -10.41 -0.87
C ALA A 17 14.00 -11.85 -1.30
N SER A 18 13.75 -12.81 -0.44
CA SER A 18 13.91 -14.23 -0.76
C SER A 18 12.98 -14.67 -1.90
N PHE A 19 11.73 -14.25 -1.87
CA PHE A 19 10.78 -14.52 -2.96
C PHE A 19 11.25 -13.89 -4.27
N LYS A 20 11.74 -12.66 -4.25
CA LYS A 20 12.28 -11.98 -5.43
C LYS A 20 13.46 -12.74 -6.02
N SER A 21 14.37 -13.22 -5.17
CA SER A 21 15.54 -13.98 -5.62
C SER A 21 15.18 -15.32 -6.27
N LEU A 22 13.99 -15.84 -5.97
CA LEU A 22 13.45 -17.04 -6.60
C LEU A 22 12.66 -16.75 -7.87
N GLY A 23 12.66 -15.51 -8.33
CA GLY A 23 11.97 -15.11 -9.56
C GLY A 23 10.52 -14.71 -9.38
N ALA A 24 10.06 -14.52 -8.15
CA ALA A 24 8.69 -14.08 -7.88
C ALA A 24 8.46 -12.63 -8.30
N LEU A 25 7.27 -12.35 -8.82
CA LEU A 25 6.79 -11.00 -9.00
C LEU A 25 6.19 -10.51 -7.67
N VAL A 26 6.69 -9.39 -7.16
CA VAL A 26 6.24 -8.85 -5.87
C VAL A 26 5.50 -7.54 -6.07
N ALA A 27 4.25 -7.47 -5.59
CA ALA A 27 3.51 -6.24 -5.43
C ALA A 27 3.64 -5.79 -3.98
N ASP A 28 4.29 -4.64 -3.75
CA ASP A 28 4.54 -4.08 -2.43
C ASP A 28 3.55 -2.95 -2.16
N ALA A 29 2.67 -3.12 -1.18
CA ALA A 29 1.64 -2.15 -0.87
C ALA A 29 2.20 -0.77 -0.47
N ASP A 30 3.34 -0.72 0.21
CA ASP A 30 3.96 0.55 0.61
C ASP A 30 4.49 1.32 -0.60
N VAL A 31 5.09 0.61 -1.54
CA VAL A 31 5.56 1.20 -2.81
C VAL A 31 4.36 1.68 -3.64
N ILE A 32 3.32 0.87 -3.73
CA ILE A 32 2.10 1.21 -4.47
C ILE A 32 1.41 2.41 -3.84
N ALA A 33 1.37 2.51 -2.52
CA ALA A 33 0.76 3.64 -1.82
C ALA A 33 1.40 4.98 -2.20
N ARG A 34 2.69 4.98 -2.51
CA ARG A 34 3.38 6.17 -3.03
C ARG A 34 3.11 6.37 -4.52
N GLU A 35 3.10 5.29 -5.29
CA GLU A 35 2.88 5.33 -6.74
C GLU A 35 1.52 5.92 -7.11
N ILE A 36 0.45 5.55 -6.41
CA ILE A 36 -0.91 6.03 -6.71
C ILE A 36 -1.09 7.52 -6.45
N LEU A 37 -0.19 8.15 -5.71
CA LEU A 37 -0.21 9.59 -5.42
C LEU A 37 0.82 10.38 -6.23
N GLU A 38 1.37 9.78 -7.28
CA GLU A 38 2.26 10.48 -8.21
C GLU A 38 1.48 11.48 -9.08
N PRO A 39 2.17 12.49 -9.63
CA PRO A 39 1.52 13.48 -10.50
C PRO A 39 0.74 12.84 -11.64
N GLY A 40 -0.48 13.33 -11.86
CA GLY A 40 -1.36 12.84 -12.91
C GLY A 40 -2.19 11.60 -12.55
N ARG A 41 -1.99 11.03 -11.38
CA ARG A 41 -2.79 9.88 -10.93
C ARG A 41 -4.16 10.31 -10.40
N PRO A 42 -5.24 9.53 -10.66
CA PRO A 42 -6.58 9.88 -10.19
C PRO A 42 -6.70 10.02 -8.67
N ALA A 43 -6.01 9.18 -7.90
CA ALA A 43 -6.06 9.24 -6.44
C ALA A 43 -5.48 10.55 -5.91
N LEU A 44 -4.44 11.09 -6.54
CA LEU A 44 -3.88 12.39 -6.16
C LEU A 44 -4.90 13.52 -6.34
N ALA A 45 -5.64 13.51 -7.43
CA ALA A 45 -6.69 14.49 -7.68
C ALA A 45 -7.81 14.39 -6.62
N GLN A 46 -8.17 13.19 -6.22
CA GLN A 46 -9.16 12.96 -5.17
C GLN A 46 -8.69 13.46 -3.80
N VAL A 47 -7.42 13.23 -3.48
CA VAL A 47 -6.81 13.72 -2.24
C VAL A 47 -6.80 15.27 -2.22
N ALA A 48 -6.41 15.89 -3.31
CA ALA A 48 -6.41 17.35 -3.42
C ALA A 48 -7.83 17.92 -3.29
N ALA A 49 -8.82 17.28 -3.91
CA ALA A 49 -10.21 17.72 -3.81
C ALA A 49 -10.76 17.61 -2.37
N ARG A 50 -10.30 16.62 -1.61
CA ARG A 50 -10.80 16.40 -0.24
C ARG A 50 -10.05 17.21 0.82
N PHE A 51 -8.73 17.36 0.66
CA PHE A 51 -7.86 17.95 1.69
C PHE A 51 -7.25 19.30 1.33
N GLY A 52 -7.26 19.67 0.06
CA GLY A 52 -6.82 20.97 -0.40
C GLY A 52 -5.88 20.91 -1.60
N ASP A 53 -6.15 21.76 -2.60
CA ASP A 53 -5.33 21.86 -3.81
C ASP A 53 -3.93 22.41 -3.54
N ASP A 54 -3.76 23.16 -2.45
CA ASP A 54 -2.48 23.71 -2.02
C ASP A 54 -1.48 22.64 -1.58
N LEU A 55 -1.93 21.40 -1.36
CA LEU A 55 -1.06 20.25 -1.12
C LEU A 55 -0.31 19.79 -2.36
N ILE A 56 -0.75 20.21 -3.55
CA ILE A 56 -0.03 19.91 -4.79
C ILE A 56 0.93 21.05 -5.08
N ARG A 57 2.22 20.71 -5.18
CA ARG A 57 3.28 21.68 -5.46
C ARG A 57 3.24 22.12 -6.94
N GLU A 58 3.98 23.16 -7.28
CA GLU A 58 4.06 23.68 -8.65
C GLU A 58 4.51 22.62 -9.66
N ASP A 59 5.37 21.69 -9.24
CA ASP A 59 5.86 20.60 -10.10
C ASP A 59 4.85 19.43 -10.21
N GLY A 60 3.69 19.54 -9.58
CA GLY A 60 2.65 18.50 -9.59
C GLY A 60 2.79 17.44 -8.51
N THR A 61 3.85 17.49 -7.69
CA THR A 61 4.05 16.51 -6.62
C THR A 61 3.24 16.85 -5.37
N LEU A 62 2.92 15.82 -4.59
CA LEU A 62 2.19 15.98 -3.33
C LEU A 62 3.12 16.41 -2.20
N ASP A 63 2.70 17.41 -1.44
CA ASP A 63 3.32 17.75 -0.15
C ASP A 63 2.86 16.74 0.90
N ARG A 64 3.58 15.64 1.02
CA ARG A 64 3.23 14.54 1.91
C ARG A 64 3.24 14.93 3.38
N ALA A 65 4.19 15.75 3.80
CA ALA A 65 4.25 16.25 5.17
C ALA A 65 3.06 17.15 5.49
N GLY A 66 2.66 18.01 4.56
CA GLY A 66 1.47 18.87 4.71
C GLY A 66 0.19 18.04 4.80
N LEU A 67 0.05 17.02 3.98
CA LEU A 67 -1.09 16.11 4.04
C LEU A 67 -1.15 15.39 5.40
N ALA A 68 -0.02 14.87 5.87
CA ALA A 68 0.04 14.20 7.16
C ALA A 68 -0.38 15.12 8.31
N ARG A 69 0.09 16.36 8.31
CA ARG A 69 -0.31 17.36 9.31
C ARG A 69 -1.81 17.61 9.30
N ARG A 70 -2.44 17.69 8.12
CA ARG A 70 -3.88 17.93 8.00
C ARG A 70 -4.71 16.74 8.42
N VAL A 71 -4.25 15.54 8.13
CA VAL A 71 -5.02 14.31 8.38
C VAL A 71 -4.91 13.90 9.84
N PHE A 72 -3.72 13.92 10.42
CA PHE A 72 -3.45 13.31 11.72
C PHE A 72 -3.52 14.26 12.90
N ALA A 73 -3.60 15.57 12.69
CA ALA A 73 -3.56 16.54 13.78
C ALA A 73 -4.95 16.93 14.29
N GLY A 74 -5.11 16.98 15.63
CA GLY A 74 -6.26 17.55 16.29
C GLY A 74 -7.53 16.70 16.27
N GLU A 75 -8.64 17.33 16.63
CA GLU A 75 -9.95 16.69 16.63
C GLU A 75 -10.40 16.32 15.22
N GLY A 76 -11.16 15.23 15.10
CA GLY A 76 -11.66 14.74 13.84
C GLY A 76 -10.63 14.01 12.99
N ALA A 77 -9.46 13.68 13.55
CA ALA A 77 -8.41 12.94 12.83
C ALA A 77 -8.93 11.58 12.35
N ASP A 78 -9.70 10.87 13.14
CA ASP A 78 -10.23 9.55 12.76
C ASP A 78 -11.10 9.62 11.51
N GLU A 79 -11.94 10.65 11.38
CA GLU A 79 -12.76 10.86 10.20
C GLU A 79 -11.91 11.18 8.96
N ARG A 80 -10.87 12.00 9.15
CA ARG A 80 -9.98 12.36 8.06
C ARG A 80 -9.12 11.19 7.61
N ILE A 81 -8.64 10.38 8.53
CA ILE A 81 -7.92 9.14 8.23
C ILE A 81 -8.83 8.18 7.45
N ALA A 82 -10.07 8.01 7.87
CA ALA A 82 -11.03 7.17 7.16
C ALA A 82 -11.31 7.71 5.76
N ALA A 83 -11.42 9.03 5.59
CA ALA A 83 -11.62 9.65 4.28
C ALA A 83 -10.41 9.43 3.37
N LEU A 84 -9.20 9.58 3.88
CA LEU A 84 -7.97 9.31 3.12
C LEU A 84 -7.89 7.84 2.71
N ASN A 85 -8.17 6.92 3.63
CA ASN A 85 -8.17 5.49 3.35
C ASN A 85 -9.24 5.11 2.32
N ALA A 86 -10.39 5.74 2.34
CA ALA A 86 -11.45 5.50 1.34
C ALA A 86 -11.00 5.89 -0.08
N ILE A 87 -10.07 6.82 -0.21
CA ILE A 87 -9.47 7.20 -1.49
C ILE A 87 -8.33 6.26 -1.86
N THR A 88 -7.42 5.99 -0.92
CA THR A 88 -6.15 5.30 -1.21
C THR A 88 -6.30 3.79 -1.29
N HIS A 89 -7.09 3.16 -0.42
CA HIS A 89 -7.20 1.70 -0.37
C HIS A 89 -7.72 1.09 -1.68
N PRO A 90 -8.81 1.60 -2.29
CA PRO A 90 -9.25 1.07 -3.59
C PRO A 90 -8.22 1.26 -4.70
N ALA A 91 -7.51 2.38 -4.70
CA ALA A 91 -6.48 2.66 -5.70
C ALA A 91 -5.27 1.73 -5.53
N ILE A 92 -4.85 1.49 -4.31
CA ILE A 92 -3.76 0.56 -3.99
C ILE A 92 -4.16 -0.87 -4.40
N GLU A 93 -5.36 -1.30 -4.03
CA GLU A 93 -5.85 -2.63 -4.35
C GLU A 93 -5.92 -2.85 -5.87
N ARG A 94 -6.49 -1.90 -6.60
CA ARG A 94 -6.56 -1.98 -8.06
C ARG A 94 -5.17 -2.13 -8.68
N ARG A 95 -4.23 -1.31 -8.26
CA ARG A 95 -2.86 -1.35 -8.78
C ARG A 95 -2.15 -2.65 -8.41
N ALA A 96 -2.34 -3.14 -7.18
CA ALA A 96 -1.78 -4.41 -6.75
C ALA A 96 -2.27 -5.56 -7.63
N TRP A 97 -3.57 -5.63 -7.90
CA TRP A 97 -4.13 -6.67 -8.76
C TRP A 97 -3.65 -6.56 -10.21
N GLU A 98 -3.47 -5.36 -10.74
CA GLU A 98 -2.86 -5.17 -12.06
C GLU A 98 -1.46 -5.78 -12.11
N ILE A 99 -0.63 -5.54 -11.10
CA ILE A 99 0.72 -6.09 -11.02
C ILE A 99 0.68 -7.61 -10.88
N LEU A 100 -0.14 -8.13 -9.96
CA LEU A 100 -0.21 -9.57 -9.69
C LEU A 100 -0.74 -10.36 -10.89
N ASN A 101 -1.74 -9.82 -11.57
CA ASN A 101 -2.32 -10.46 -12.74
C ASN A 101 -1.40 -10.42 -13.98
N ALA A 102 -0.40 -9.54 -13.98
CA ALA A 102 0.60 -9.49 -15.04
C ALA A 102 1.68 -10.58 -14.91
N ALA A 103 1.71 -11.31 -13.79
CA ALA A 103 2.67 -12.39 -13.60
C ALA A 103 2.48 -13.50 -14.65
N PRO A 104 3.55 -13.98 -15.29
CA PRO A 104 3.45 -15.07 -16.25
C PRO A 104 2.87 -16.34 -15.63
N ALA A 105 2.17 -17.13 -16.43
CA ALA A 105 1.64 -18.41 -16.00
C ALA A 105 2.77 -19.31 -15.46
N GLY A 106 2.56 -19.94 -14.32
CA GLY A 106 3.54 -20.78 -13.66
C GLY A 106 4.57 -20.04 -12.82
N SER A 107 4.52 -18.70 -12.80
CA SER A 107 5.37 -17.91 -11.90
C SER A 107 4.68 -17.62 -10.58
N LEU A 108 5.47 -17.29 -9.55
CA LEU A 108 4.97 -16.92 -8.24
C LEU A 108 4.67 -15.42 -8.21
N ALA A 109 3.47 -15.04 -7.79
CA ALA A 109 3.08 -13.66 -7.54
C ALA A 109 2.87 -13.48 -6.04
N VAL A 110 3.52 -12.45 -5.47
CA VAL A 110 3.52 -12.17 -4.04
C VAL A 110 2.98 -10.77 -3.78
N TYR A 111 1.98 -10.67 -2.92
CA TYR A 111 1.47 -9.40 -2.44
C TYR A 111 2.01 -9.14 -1.02
N ASP A 112 2.85 -8.13 -0.90
CA ASP A 112 3.41 -7.68 0.38
C ASP A 112 2.49 -6.61 0.98
N ILE A 113 1.74 -6.99 2.02
CA ILE A 113 0.73 -6.16 2.66
C ILE A 113 1.11 -5.83 4.11
N PRO A 114 0.82 -4.58 4.56
CA PRO A 114 0.95 -4.25 5.98
C PRO A 114 0.00 -5.08 6.85
N LEU A 115 0.42 -5.38 8.07
CA LEU A 115 -0.37 -6.16 9.02
C LEU A 115 -1.77 -5.59 9.26
N LEU A 116 -1.91 -4.25 9.22
CA LEU A 116 -3.16 -3.55 9.47
C LEU A 116 -4.21 -3.71 8.35
N VAL A 117 -3.84 -4.28 7.22
CA VAL A 117 -4.73 -4.46 6.06
C VAL A 117 -5.20 -5.92 5.98
N GLU A 118 -4.97 -6.70 7.00
CA GLU A 118 -5.50 -8.06 7.12
C GLU A 118 -7.02 -8.02 7.16
N GLY A 119 -7.65 -8.77 6.32
CA GLY A 119 -9.09 -8.85 6.25
C GLY A 119 -9.48 -9.85 5.19
N ASP A 120 -10.14 -9.37 4.16
CA ASP A 120 -10.78 -10.18 3.15
C ASP A 120 -9.82 -10.75 2.10
N TYR A 121 -8.51 -10.58 2.27
CA TYR A 121 -7.53 -11.00 1.25
C TYR A 121 -7.21 -12.48 1.28
N ALA A 122 -7.36 -13.15 2.43
CA ALA A 122 -6.94 -14.54 2.59
C ALA A 122 -7.60 -15.48 1.56
N ASP A 123 -8.87 -15.25 1.25
CA ASP A 123 -9.63 -16.08 0.31
C ASP A 123 -9.17 -15.92 -1.15
N ARG A 124 -8.44 -14.86 -1.46
CA ARG A 124 -7.96 -14.55 -2.81
C ARG A 124 -6.58 -15.12 -3.11
N PHE A 125 -5.90 -15.67 -2.10
CA PHE A 125 -4.54 -16.17 -2.20
C PHE A 125 -4.48 -17.66 -1.93
N ASP A 126 -3.57 -18.34 -2.63
CA ASP A 126 -3.31 -19.75 -2.41
C ASP A 126 -2.65 -20.01 -1.06
N ALA A 127 -1.88 -19.04 -0.57
CA ALA A 127 -1.24 -19.11 0.74
C ALA A 127 -1.06 -17.70 1.31
N VAL A 128 -1.09 -17.60 2.63
CA VAL A 128 -0.79 -16.36 3.37
C VAL A 128 0.36 -16.65 4.32
N VAL A 129 1.43 -15.87 4.21
CA VAL A 129 2.60 -15.97 5.07
C VAL A 129 2.61 -14.77 6.01
N ILE A 130 2.54 -15.05 7.32
CA ILE A 130 2.65 -14.02 8.35
C ILE A 130 4.03 -14.12 8.95
N VAL A 131 4.79 -13.05 8.88
CA VAL A 131 6.13 -12.97 9.47
C VAL A 131 6.00 -12.31 10.83
N ASP A 132 6.35 -13.07 11.87
CA ASP A 132 6.29 -12.61 13.24
C ASP A 132 7.67 -12.79 13.88
N ALA A 133 8.17 -11.73 14.49
CA ALA A 133 9.43 -11.78 15.21
C ALA A 133 9.15 -11.84 16.71
N PRO A 134 9.92 -12.65 17.47
CA PRO A 134 9.78 -12.67 18.93
C PRO A 134 10.00 -11.29 19.52
N VAL A 135 9.14 -10.91 20.43
CA VAL A 135 9.30 -9.68 21.20
C VAL A 135 10.25 -9.98 22.37
N GLU A 136 11.40 -9.36 22.33
CA GLU A 136 12.37 -9.45 23.42
C GLU A 136 12.24 -8.27 24.38
#